data_be31aaea44f647b644fd74492500152d
#
_entry.id   be31aaea44f647b644fd74492500152d
#
_cell.length_a   1.000
_cell.length_b   1.000
_cell.length_c   1.000
_cell.angle_alpha   90.00
_cell.angle_beta   90.00
_cell.angle_gamma   90.00
#
_symmetry.space_group_name_H-M   'P 1'
#
loop_
_entity.id
_entity.type
_entity.pdbx_description
1 polymer ?
#
loop_
_entity_poly.entity_id
_entity_poly.type
_entity_poly.pdbx_seq_one_letter_code
_entity_poly.pdbx_strand_id
1 'polypeptide(L)'
;EEKSEGIAIQLVVDISSSMDINIDFGGEKTTRMEVAKQVIKEFVAGNETGLNGRPNDLIGVVTFARFADTICPLTLGHEALLYITDDLTVNDRPNEDGTAYGDATALAAARLKMLEYEGEDVSDQSQDVKSKIIILLTDGENNCGRHLPLETASIAKEWGIKIYTVSLGEKRDQVTQKVDNKIITISENLTATDQLLSKMAETSGGIFRTAHDYDSLQAVYNEIDTLEKSEVKSSSFSDYKDYYLYFALAALFCTLLEVLLRTTLLRRLP
;
A
#
# COMPACT_ATOMS: atom_id res chain seq x y z
N GLU A 1 -24.11 4.55 -11.29
CA GLU A 1 -22.95 3.66 -11.28
C GLU A 1 -22.15 3.98 -10.01
N GLU A 2 -22.09 3.05 -9.08
CA GLU A 2 -21.19 3.16 -7.94
C GLU A 2 -19.75 3.12 -8.49
N LYS A 3 -19.05 4.24 -8.43
CA LYS A 3 -17.60 4.24 -8.71
C LYS A 3 -16.93 3.41 -7.63
N SER A 4 -16.31 2.31 -8.03
CA SER A 4 -15.51 1.49 -7.14
C SER A 4 -14.27 2.30 -6.73
N GLU A 5 -14.19 2.65 -5.47
CA GLU A 5 -13.02 3.31 -4.89
C GLU A 5 -11.93 2.25 -4.70
N GLY A 6 -10.77 2.42 -5.36
CA GLY A 6 -9.65 1.48 -5.32
C GLY A 6 -8.40 2.09 -4.69
N ILE A 7 -7.47 1.22 -4.34
CA ILE A 7 -6.13 1.57 -3.85
C ILE A 7 -5.13 1.26 -4.96
N ALA A 8 -4.09 2.08 -5.12
CA ALA A 8 -2.96 1.77 -5.99
C ALA A 8 -1.81 1.21 -5.15
N ILE A 9 -1.43 -0.02 -5.44
CA ILE A 9 -0.46 -0.81 -4.67
C ILE A 9 0.73 -1.16 -5.55
N GLN A 10 1.93 -0.76 -5.14
CA GLN A 10 3.15 -1.21 -5.76
C GLN A 10 3.85 -2.21 -4.84
N LEU A 11 3.86 -3.47 -5.23
CA LEU A 11 4.63 -4.51 -4.56
C LEU A 11 6.09 -4.39 -4.99
N VAL A 12 7.00 -4.30 -4.03
CA VAL A 12 8.44 -4.17 -4.25
C VAL A 12 9.12 -5.36 -3.60
N VAL A 13 9.60 -6.29 -4.42
CA VAL A 13 10.02 -7.63 -3.99
C VAL A 13 11.51 -7.82 -4.23
N ASP A 14 12.21 -8.18 -3.17
CA ASP A 14 13.61 -8.58 -3.22
C ASP A 14 13.77 -9.91 -3.97
N ILE A 15 14.67 -9.94 -4.94
CA ILE A 15 15.06 -11.14 -5.68
C ILE A 15 16.56 -11.43 -5.55
N SER A 16 17.22 -10.86 -4.55
CA SER A 16 18.64 -11.14 -4.27
C SER A 16 18.86 -12.58 -3.81
N SER A 17 20.11 -13.01 -3.82
CA SER A 17 20.51 -14.39 -3.49
C SER A 17 20.08 -14.84 -2.08
N SER A 18 19.91 -13.93 -1.13
CA SER A 18 19.43 -14.23 0.23
C SER A 18 17.96 -14.72 0.25
N MET A 19 17.16 -14.42 -0.77
CA MET A 19 15.80 -14.92 -0.89
C MET A 19 15.70 -16.41 -1.22
N ASP A 20 16.82 -17.07 -1.57
CA ASP A 20 16.91 -18.54 -1.73
C ASP A 20 17.10 -19.28 -0.40
N ILE A 21 17.24 -18.56 0.72
CA ILE A 21 17.38 -19.17 2.05
C ILE A 21 16.04 -19.82 2.45
N ASN A 22 16.12 -21.06 2.97
CA ASN A 22 14.95 -21.79 3.43
C ASN A 22 14.43 -21.22 4.75
N ILE A 23 13.08 -21.10 4.82
CA ILE A 23 12.31 -20.80 6.04
C ILE A 23 11.24 -21.84 6.26
N ASP A 24 10.59 -21.83 7.41
CA ASP A 24 9.50 -22.77 7.73
C ASP A 24 8.20 -22.32 7.05
N PHE A 25 7.56 -23.28 6.37
CA PHE A 25 6.28 -23.10 5.73
C PHE A 25 5.37 -24.26 6.15
N GLY A 26 4.58 -24.05 7.20
CA GLY A 26 3.63 -25.06 7.68
C GLY A 26 4.27 -26.40 8.12
N GLY A 27 5.54 -26.38 8.56
CA GLY A 27 6.31 -27.56 8.93
C GLY A 27 7.17 -28.15 7.79
N GLU A 28 7.10 -27.59 6.61
CA GLU A 28 8.00 -27.89 5.48
C GLU A 28 8.97 -26.74 5.26
N LYS A 29 10.19 -27.06 4.80
CA LYS A 29 11.19 -26.05 4.46
C LYS A 29 11.05 -25.63 3.01
N THR A 30 10.84 -24.35 2.79
CA THR A 30 10.78 -23.73 1.47
C THR A 30 11.60 -22.44 1.44
N THR A 31 11.87 -21.88 0.28
CA THR A 31 12.64 -20.64 0.19
C THR A 31 11.81 -19.42 0.59
N ARG A 32 12.48 -18.35 1.04
CA ARG A 32 11.84 -17.04 1.30
C ARG A 32 11.10 -16.54 0.08
N MET A 33 11.66 -16.75 -1.12
CA MET A 33 11.04 -16.38 -2.39
C MET A 33 9.71 -17.09 -2.60
N GLU A 34 9.65 -18.41 -2.40
CA GLU A 34 8.41 -19.16 -2.59
C GLU A 34 7.33 -18.76 -1.58
N VAL A 35 7.72 -18.48 -0.32
CA VAL A 35 6.79 -17.96 0.68
C VAL A 35 6.28 -16.57 0.28
N ALA A 36 7.16 -15.68 -0.18
CA ALA A 36 6.78 -14.35 -0.65
C ALA A 36 5.78 -14.43 -1.83
N LYS A 37 6.06 -15.28 -2.82
CA LYS A 37 5.17 -15.53 -3.97
C LYS A 37 3.79 -16.00 -3.52
N GLN A 38 3.75 -16.97 -2.61
CA GLN A 38 2.49 -17.52 -2.11
C GLN A 38 1.65 -16.46 -1.40
N VAL A 39 2.27 -15.69 -0.48
CA VAL A 39 1.54 -14.64 0.26
C VAL A 39 1.09 -13.50 -0.67
N ILE A 40 1.91 -13.11 -1.66
CA ILE A 40 1.51 -12.11 -2.66
C ILE A 40 0.30 -12.61 -3.46
N LYS A 41 0.29 -13.87 -3.89
CA LYS A 41 -0.85 -14.44 -4.62
C LYS A 41 -2.12 -14.42 -3.78
N GLU A 42 -2.02 -14.82 -2.53
CA GLU A 42 -3.16 -14.80 -1.61
C GLU A 42 -3.64 -13.38 -1.28
N PHE A 43 -2.73 -12.43 -1.17
CA PHE A 43 -3.07 -11.03 -0.97
C PHE A 43 -3.85 -10.45 -2.15
N VAL A 44 -3.47 -10.80 -3.37
CA VAL A 44 -4.13 -10.34 -4.61
C VAL A 44 -5.45 -11.06 -4.87
N ALA A 45 -5.44 -12.39 -4.84
CA ALA A 45 -6.59 -13.22 -5.19
C ALA A 45 -7.57 -13.45 -4.02
N GLY A 46 -7.07 -13.34 -2.79
CA GLY A 46 -7.78 -13.78 -1.58
C GLY A 46 -7.50 -15.24 -1.23
N ASN A 47 -7.82 -15.60 0.00
CA ASN A 47 -7.74 -16.97 0.50
C ASN A 47 -8.87 -17.28 1.49
N GLU A 48 -9.03 -18.55 1.84
CA GLU A 48 -10.04 -19.00 2.82
C GLU A 48 -9.69 -18.62 4.27
N THR A 49 -8.45 -18.18 4.52
CA THR A 49 -7.89 -18.00 5.87
C THR A 49 -7.88 -16.53 6.34
N GLY A 50 -8.39 -15.58 5.53
CA GLY A 50 -8.60 -14.21 6.01
C GLY A 50 -8.31 -13.08 5.03
N LEU A 51 -7.61 -13.32 3.93
CA LEU A 51 -7.40 -12.32 2.88
C LEU A 51 -8.58 -12.32 1.90
N ASN A 52 -9.27 -11.19 1.78
CA ASN A 52 -10.48 -11.05 0.94
C ASN A 52 -10.19 -10.84 -0.55
N GLY A 53 -8.91 -10.79 -0.95
CA GLY A 53 -8.52 -10.39 -2.29
C GLY A 53 -8.74 -8.91 -2.58
N ARG A 54 -8.29 -8.47 -3.76
CA ARG A 54 -8.26 -7.04 -4.13
C ARG A 54 -8.76 -6.77 -5.55
N PRO A 55 -9.98 -7.20 -5.90
CA PRO A 55 -10.47 -7.16 -7.28
C PRO A 55 -10.56 -5.74 -7.88
N ASN A 56 -10.61 -4.71 -7.04
CA ASN A 56 -10.80 -3.31 -7.46
C ASN A 56 -9.54 -2.46 -7.30
N ASP A 57 -8.41 -3.04 -6.86
CA ASP A 57 -7.18 -2.30 -6.62
C ASP A 57 -6.24 -2.39 -7.83
N LEU A 58 -5.56 -1.28 -8.14
CA LEU A 58 -4.49 -1.27 -9.12
C LEU A 58 -3.22 -1.83 -8.48
N ILE A 59 -2.74 -2.96 -8.96
CA ILE A 59 -1.56 -3.61 -8.38
C ILE A 59 -0.47 -3.74 -9.44
N GLY A 60 0.76 -3.36 -9.08
CA GLY A 60 1.95 -3.55 -9.90
C GLY A 60 3.06 -4.22 -9.10
N VAL A 61 4.08 -4.73 -9.81
CA VAL A 61 5.22 -5.41 -9.20
C VAL A 61 6.52 -4.84 -9.73
N VAL A 62 7.37 -4.40 -8.81
CA VAL A 62 8.76 -4.06 -9.01
C VAL A 62 9.60 -5.10 -8.32
N THR A 63 10.57 -5.68 -8.99
CA THR A 63 11.58 -6.53 -8.38
C THR A 63 12.90 -5.81 -8.30
N PHE A 64 13.75 -6.24 -7.37
CA PHE A 64 15.09 -5.70 -7.25
C PHE A 64 16.06 -6.71 -6.66
N ALA A 65 17.29 -6.62 -7.11
CA ALA A 65 18.50 -7.10 -6.49
C ALA A 65 19.47 -5.92 -6.52
N ARG A 66 20.54 -5.99 -7.32
CA ARG A 66 21.43 -4.85 -7.57
C ARG A 66 20.75 -3.72 -8.37
N PHE A 67 19.81 -4.06 -9.22
CA PHE A 67 19.02 -3.14 -10.04
C PHE A 67 17.54 -3.38 -9.81
N ALA A 68 16.76 -2.31 -9.92
CA ALA A 68 15.31 -2.38 -9.81
C ALA A 68 14.68 -2.40 -11.21
N ASP A 69 13.66 -3.26 -11.39
CA ASP A 69 12.92 -3.36 -12.65
C ASP A 69 11.41 -3.49 -12.38
N THR A 70 10.61 -2.91 -13.28
CA THR A 70 9.15 -3.06 -13.26
C THR A 70 8.77 -4.29 -14.08
N ILE A 71 8.44 -5.37 -13.43
CA ILE A 71 8.03 -6.62 -14.11
C ILE A 71 6.54 -6.66 -14.42
N CYS A 72 5.71 -5.98 -13.62
CA CYS A 72 4.30 -5.81 -13.89
C CYS A 72 3.91 -4.34 -13.64
N PRO A 73 3.45 -3.61 -14.65
CA PRO A 73 2.90 -2.26 -14.45
C PRO A 73 1.62 -2.32 -13.60
N LEU A 74 1.20 -1.18 -13.05
CA LEU A 74 -0.06 -1.08 -12.31
C LEU A 74 -1.23 -1.51 -13.21
N THR A 75 -1.99 -2.50 -12.79
CA THR A 75 -3.06 -3.11 -13.57
C THR A 75 -4.20 -3.62 -12.68
N LEU A 76 -5.40 -3.67 -13.23
CA LEU A 76 -6.55 -4.42 -12.70
C LEU A 76 -6.58 -5.87 -13.21
N GLY A 77 -5.75 -6.18 -14.18
CA GLY A 77 -5.64 -7.52 -14.78
C GLY A 77 -4.84 -8.47 -13.89
N HIS A 78 -5.37 -8.83 -12.74
CA HIS A 78 -4.68 -9.59 -11.71
C HIS A 78 -4.26 -11.00 -12.16
N GLU A 79 -4.94 -11.59 -13.14
CA GLU A 79 -4.52 -12.89 -13.69
C GLU A 79 -3.11 -12.83 -14.30
N ALA A 80 -2.82 -11.77 -15.05
CA ALA A 80 -1.50 -11.57 -15.63
C ALA A 80 -0.44 -11.31 -14.54
N LEU A 81 -0.80 -10.53 -13.51
CA LEU A 81 0.08 -10.26 -12.37
C LEU A 81 0.40 -11.56 -11.61
N LEU A 82 -0.60 -12.39 -11.36
CA LEU A 82 -0.41 -13.67 -10.67
C LEU A 82 0.49 -14.63 -11.48
N TYR A 83 0.31 -14.68 -12.81
CA TYR A 83 1.17 -15.44 -13.69
C TYR A 83 2.63 -14.96 -13.63
N ILE A 84 2.85 -13.65 -13.71
CA ILE A 84 4.18 -13.04 -13.59
C ILE A 84 4.81 -13.33 -12.21
N THR A 85 4.00 -13.25 -11.15
CA THR A 85 4.46 -13.55 -9.78
C THR A 85 4.88 -15.02 -9.62
N ASP A 86 4.19 -15.93 -10.27
CA ASP A 86 4.56 -17.36 -10.27
C ASP A 86 5.93 -17.62 -10.89
N ASP A 87 6.28 -16.87 -11.94
CA ASP A 87 7.53 -17.00 -12.69
C ASP A 87 8.71 -16.26 -12.03
N LEU A 88 8.49 -15.60 -10.88
CA LEU A 88 9.57 -14.94 -10.13
C LEU A 88 10.62 -15.96 -9.67
N THR A 89 11.87 -15.63 -9.93
CA THR A 89 13.03 -16.40 -9.49
C THR A 89 14.06 -15.49 -8.86
N VAL A 90 14.86 -16.05 -7.97
CA VAL A 90 16.04 -15.34 -7.43
C VAL A 90 17.02 -15.03 -8.57
N ASN A 91 17.60 -13.83 -8.53
CA ASN A 91 18.58 -13.41 -9.54
C ASN A 91 19.89 -14.16 -9.35
N ASP A 92 20.22 -15.00 -10.32
CA ASP A 92 21.45 -15.83 -10.33
C ASP A 92 22.56 -15.28 -11.23
N ARG A 93 22.34 -14.09 -11.82
CA ARG A 93 23.30 -13.50 -12.76
C ARG A 93 24.56 -13.01 -12.05
N PRO A 94 25.74 -13.38 -12.56
CA PRO A 94 27.00 -12.89 -12.03
C PRO A 94 27.06 -11.36 -12.03
N ASN A 95 27.49 -10.76 -10.92
CA ASN A 95 27.62 -9.30 -10.71
C ASN A 95 26.30 -8.51 -10.62
N GLU A 96 25.14 -9.15 -10.64
CA GLU A 96 23.83 -8.51 -10.41
C GLU A 96 23.28 -8.78 -9.00
N ASP A 97 23.99 -9.52 -8.18
CA ASP A 97 23.62 -9.71 -6.78
C ASP A 97 23.88 -8.44 -5.96
N GLY A 98 23.01 -8.22 -5.00
CA GLY A 98 22.98 -7.04 -4.14
C GLY A 98 21.57 -6.63 -3.84
N THR A 99 21.38 -5.58 -3.03
CA THR A 99 20.08 -5.16 -2.52
C THR A 99 19.94 -3.65 -2.63
N ALA A 100 19.20 -3.17 -3.62
CA ALA A 100 19.01 -1.75 -3.95
C ALA A 100 17.57 -1.29 -3.71
N TYR A 101 17.06 -1.51 -2.49
CA TYR A 101 15.65 -1.15 -2.23
C TYR A 101 15.39 0.37 -2.22
N GLY A 102 16.41 1.20 -2.06
CA GLY A 102 16.29 2.64 -2.27
C GLY A 102 15.87 2.97 -3.71
N ASP A 103 16.58 2.39 -4.71
CA ASP A 103 16.23 2.56 -6.14
C ASP A 103 14.88 1.94 -6.47
N ALA A 104 14.58 0.76 -5.92
CA ALA A 104 13.32 0.06 -6.14
C ALA A 104 12.12 0.85 -5.62
N THR A 105 12.24 1.42 -4.42
CA THR A 105 11.22 2.27 -3.82
C THR A 105 11.05 3.57 -4.62
N ALA A 106 12.14 4.17 -5.12
CA ALA A 106 12.09 5.34 -5.99
C ALA A 106 11.34 5.04 -7.30
N LEU A 107 11.63 3.90 -7.93
CA LEU A 107 10.95 3.45 -9.14
C LEU A 107 9.45 3.22 -8.87
N ALA A 108 9.12 2.52 -7.80
CA ALA A 108 7.73 2.27 -7.37
C ALA A 108 6.96 3.58 -7.11
N ALA A 109 7.58 4.52 -6.39
CA ALA A 109 6.97 5.82 -6.13
C ALA A 109 6.72 6.61 -7.43
N ALA A 110 7.67 6.59 -8.37
CA ALA A 110 7.51 7.22 -9.67
C ALA A 110 6.35 6.62 -10.46
N ARG A 111 6.19 5.28 -10.45
CA ARG A 111 5.06 4.61 -11.11
C ARG A 111 3.71 5.03 -10.53
N LEU A 112 3.61 5.09 -9.19
CA LEU A 112 2.38 5.56 -8.52
C LEU A 112 2.09 7.04 -8.78
N LYS A 113 3.13 7.86 -8.89
CA LYS A 113 2.97 9.29 -9.20
C LYS A 113 2.47 9.53 -10.63
N MET A 114 2.89 8.69 -11.58
CA MET A 114 2.46 8.79 -12.98
C MET A 114 0.96 8.62 -13.17
N LEU A 115 0.26 7.89 -12.28
CA LEU A 115 -1.21 7.76 -12.33
C LEU A 115 -1.94 9.12 -12.28
N GLU A 116 -1.34 10.14 -11.67
CA GLU A 116 -1.96 11.48 -11.62
C GLU A 116 -1.98 12.16 -12.98
N TYR A 117 -0.96 11.91 -13.81
CA TYR A 117 -0.84 12.52 -15.14
C TYR A 117 -1.67 11.79 -16.19
N GLU A 118 -1.80 10.45 -16.06
CA GLU A 118 -2.59 9.66 -17.00
C GLU A 118 -4.11 9.90 -16.82
N GLY A 119 -4.55 10.32 -15.62
CA GLY A 119 -5.96 10.65 -15.34
C GLY A 119 -6.44 11.96 -15.98
N GLU A 120 -5.55 12.87 -16.37
CA GLU A 120 -5.92 14.15 -16.98
C GLU A 120 -6.29 14.03 -18.48
N ASP A 121 -5.74 13.02 -19.17
CA ASP A 121 -5.91 12.85 -20.64
C ASP A 121 -7.03 11.86 -21.04
N VAL A 122 -7.53 11.03 -20.12
CA VAL A 122 -8.54 9.99 -20.40
C VAL A 122 -9.83 10.27 -19.67
N SER A 123 -10.67 11.06 -20.26
CA SER A 123 -12.03 11.34 -19.81
C SER A 123 -12.92 10.10 -19.92
N ASP A 124 -12.89 9.14 -19.06
CA ASP A 124 -14.03 8.29 -18.68
C ASP A 124 -13.73 7.02 -17.84
N GLN A 125 -12.47 6.69 -17.57
CA GLN A 125 -12.12 5.46 -16.82
C GLN A 125 -11.09 5.66 -15.69
N SER A 126 -10.83 6.88 -15.23
CA SER A 126 -10.00 7.07 -14.05
C SER A 126 -10.75 6.53 -12.84
N GLN A 127 -10.35 5.32 -12.39
CA GLN A 127 -10.71 4.89 -11.04
C GLN A 127 -10.24 5.97 -10.06
N ASP A 128 -11.12 6.34 -9.16
CA ASP A 128 -10.81 7.30 -8.10
C ASP A 128 -9.87 6.61 -7.09
N VAL A 129 -8.55 6.72 -7.33
CA VAL A 129 -7.53 6.14 -6.47
C VAL A 129 -7.47 6.92 -5.16
N LYS A 130 -7.94 6.33 -4.07
CA LYS A 130 -8.03 6.97 -2.75
C LYS A 130 -6.73 6.93 -1.95
N SER A 131 -5.93 5.90 -2.14
CA SER A 131 -4.65 5.72 -1.46
C SER A 131 -3.61 5.12 -2.40
N LYS A 132 -2.36 5.52 -2.21
CA LYS A 132 -1.21 5.01 -2.94
C LYS A 132 -0.23 4.43 -1.95
N ILE A 133 0.08 3.15 -2.10
CA ILE A 133 0.96 2.45 -1.17
C ILE A 133 2.07 1.66 -1.88
N ILE A 134 3.18 1.55 -1.21
CA ILE A 134 4.29 0.67 -1.56
C ILE A 134 4.41 -0.37 -0.45
N ILE A 135 4.48 -1.64 -0.81
CA ILE A 135 4.80 -2.74 0.11
C ILE A 135 6.18 -3.26 -0.28
N LEU A 136 7.17 -2.90 0.51
CA LEU A 136 8.56 -3.32 0.32
C LEU A 136 8.83 -4.58 1.14
N LEU A 137 9.18 -5.66 0.46
CA LEU A 137 9.58 -6.94 1.06
C LEU A 137 11.06 -7.19 0.77
N THR A 138 11.88 -7.30 1.81
CA THR A 138 13.32 -7.56 1.72
C THR A 138 13.81 -8.35 2.92
N ASP A 139 14.95 -9.03 2.76
CA ASP A 139 15.64 -9.73 3.84
C ASP A 139 17.08 -9.19 4.04
N GLY A 140 17.48 -8.21 3.22
CA GLY A 140 18.87 -7.74 3.12
C GLY A 140 19.07 -6.26 3.48
N GLU A 141 20.35 -5.90 3.60
CA GLU A 141 20.79 -4.53 3.78
C GLU A 141 20.87 -3.80 2.43
N ASN A 142 20.46 -2.52 2.40
CA ASN A 142 20.66 -1.70 1.21
C ASN A 142 22.15 -1.44 0.99
N ASN A 143 22.76 -2.23 0.11
CA ASN A 143 24.19 -2.23 -0.13
C ASN A 143 24.60 -1.73 -1.51
N CYS A 144 23.63 -1.38 -2.34
CA CYS A 144 23.85 -0.81 -3.67
C CYS A 144 22.70 0.14 -4.06
N GLY A 145 22.73 0.65 -5.29
CA GLY A 145 21.78 1.65 -5.78
C GLY A 145 22.33 3.07 -5.70
N ARG A 146 21.55 4.01 -6.25
CA ARG A 146 21.89 5.44 -6.31
C ARG A 146 21.06 6.29 -5.35
N HIS A 147 19.84 5.86 -5.06
CA HIS A 147 18.91 6.57 -4.20
C HIS A 147 19.03 6.09 -2.77
N LEU A 148 19.16 7.04 -1.85
CA LEU A 148 19.18 6.70 -0.43
C LEU A 148 17.76 6.37 0.05
N PRO A 149 17.58 5.28 0.81
CA PRO A 149 16.25 4.84 1.26
C PRO A 149 15.42 5.92 1.96
N LEU A 150 16.03 6.71 2.84
CA LEU A 150 15.32 7.78 3.58
C LEU A 150 14.96 8.97 2.70
N GLU A 151 15.77 9.31 1.70
CA GLU A 151 15.44 10.35 0.73
C GLU A 151 14.21 9.92 -0.09
N THR A 152 14.20 8.67 -0.54
CA THR A 152 13.07 8.12 -1.27
C THR A 152 11.80 8.09 -0.43
N ALA A 153 11.90 7.73 0.85
CA ALA A 153 10.76 7.77 1.77
C ALA A 153 10.21 9.21 1.95
N SER A 154 11.09 10.21 1.98
CA SER A 154 10.69 11.61 2.05
C SER A 154 9.96 12.07 0.78
N ILE A 155 10.46 11.69 -0.39
CA ILE A 155 9.81 11.97 -1.69
C ILE A 155 8.45 11.27 -1.76
N ALA A 156 8.37 9.99 -1.37
CA ALA A 156 7.12 9.25 -1.33
C ALA A 156 6.07 9.96 -0.47
N LYS A 157 6.47 10.44 0.71
CA LYS A 157 5.62 11.24 1.59
C LYS A 157 5.09 12.51 0.91
N GLU A 158 5.95 13.27 0.24
CA GLU A 158 5.56 14.49 -0.48
C GLU A 158 4.54 14.18 -1.60
N TRP A 159 4.60 12.99 -2.17
CA TRP A 159 3.65 12.53 -3.19
C TRP A 159 2.42 11.83 -2.60
N GLY A 160 2.25 11.84 -1.28
CA GLY A 160 1.13 11.19 -0.61
C GLY A 160 1.15 9.67 -0.70
N ILE A 161 2.33 9.07 -0.83
CA ILE A 161 2.55 7.62 -0.95
C ILE A 161 3.06 7.09 0.39
N LYS A 162 2.38 6.09 0.96
CA LYS A 162 2.85 5.39 2.16
C LYS A 162 3.72 4.20 1.79
N ILE A 163 4.74 3.95 2.59
CA ILE A 163 5.63 2.80 2.42
C ILE A 163 5.46 1.88 3.62
N TYR A 164 4.98 0.68 3.35
CA TYR A 164 4.97 -0.45 4.28
C TYR A 164 6.23 -1.26 4.06
N THR A 165 7.00 -1.49 5.10
CA THR A 165 8.25 -2.24 4.99
C THR A 165 8.16 -3.54 5.77
N VAL A 166 8.49 -4.63 5.13
CA VAL A 166 8.45 -5.99 5.68
C VAL A 166 9.83 -6.59 5.57
N SER A 167 10.44 -6.88 6.72
CA SER A 167 11.74 -7.57 6.81
C SER A 167 11.51 -9.07 6.98
N LEU A 168 12.04 -9.87 6.05
CA LEU A 168 12.08 -11.32 6.17
C LEU A 168 13.34 -11.71 6.92
N GLY A 169 13.23 -12.19 8.15
CA GLY A 169 14.34 -12.53 9.00
C GLY A 169 14.19 -13.88 9.70
N GLU A 170 15.26 -14.33 10.33
CA GLU A 170 15.18 -15.46 11.25
C GLU A 170 14.45 -15.06 12.53
N LYS A 171 13.68 -16.02 13.10
CA LYS A 171 13.04 -15.83 14.39
C LYS A 171 14.11 -15.58 15.44
N ARG A 172 14.13 -14.38 15.99
CA ARG A 172 15.05 -14.02 17.07
C ARG A 172 14.41 -14.32 18.39
N ASP A 173 15.12 -15.05 19.25
CA ASP A 173 14.67 -15.31 20.61
C ASP A 173 14.52 -13.98 21.36
N GLN A 174 13.36 -13.75 21.94
CA GLN A 174 13.13 -12.64 22.83
C GLN A 174 14.06 -12.81 24.05
N VAL A 175 15.04 -11.95 24.17
CA VAL A 175 15.93 -11.96 25.33
C VAL A 175 15.15 -11.39 26.53
N THR A 176 14.60 -12.26 27.32
CA THR A 176 14.01 -11.93 28.63
C THR A 176 15.14 -11.70 29.65
N GLN A 177 15.47 -10.46 29.95
CA GLN A 177 16.36 -10.14 31.06
C GLN A 177 15.57 -9.93 32.34
N LYS A 178 15.96 -10.67 33.38
CA LYS A 178 15.43 -10.48 34.74
C LYS A 178 16.23 -9.37 35.42
N VAL A 179 15.68 -8.17 35.49
CA VAL A 179 16.27 -7.04 36.22
C VAL A 179 15.34 -6.76 37.42
N ASP A 180 15.87 -6.83 38.65
CA ASP A 180 15.20 -6.52 39.89
C ASP A 180 13.82 -7.20 40.11
N ASN A 181 13.77 -8.52 39.90
CA ASN A 181 12.57 -9.33 40.08
C ASN A 181 11.38 -8.96 39.15
N LYS A 182 11.58 -8.05 38.19
CA LYS A 182 10.66 -7.77 37.08
C LYS A 182 11.19 -8.44 35.82
N ILE A 183 10.32 -9.20 35.14
CA ILE A 183 10.59 -9.72 33.81
C ILE A 183 10.39 -8.55 32.84
N ILE A 184 11.48 -7.95 32.37
CA ILE A 184 11.43 -6.97 31.30
C ILE A 184 11.68 -7.76 30.02
N THR A 185 10.63 -7.92 29.21
CA THR A 185 10.78 -8.38 27.83
C THR A 185 11.43 -7.23 27.08
N ILE A 186 12.74 -7.32 26.81
CA ILE A 186 13.40 -6.37 25.94
C ILE A 186 12.96 -6.76 24.52
N SER A 187 12.18 -5.87 23.91
CA SER A 187 11.80 -5.98 22.51
C SER A 187 13.05 -6.22 21.65
N GLU A 188 12.88 -7.06 20.62
CA GLU A 188 13.89 -7.43 19.64
C GLU A 188 14.92 -6.32 19.43
N ASN A 189 16.21 -6.66 19.55
CA ASN A 189 17.27 -5.77 19.08
C ASN A 189 17.15 -5.70 17.55
N LEU A 190 16.45 -4.69 17.06
CA LEU A 190 16.32 -4.41 15.64
C LEU A 190 17.74 -4.28 15.05
N THR A 191 17.98 -4.96 13.93
CA THR A 191 19.23 -4.77 13.19
C THR A 191 19.32 -3.34 12.66
N ALA A 192 20.49 -2.94 12.17
CA ALA A 192 20.64 -1.66 11.48
C ALA A 192 19.69 -1.56 10.26
N THR A 193 19.49 -2.68 9.55
CA THR A 193 18.53 -2.79 8.45
C THR A 193 17.09 -2.57 8.92
N ASP A 194 16.67 -3.26 9.97
CA ASP A 194 15.31 -3.10 10.51
C ASP A 194 15.05 -1.67 10.99
N GLN A 195 16.05 -1.02 11.61
CA GLN A 195 15.95 0.39 12.01
C GLN A 195 15.78 1.31 10.79
N LEU A 196 16.52 1.04 9.71
CA LEU A 196 16.40 1.82 8.48
C LEU A 196 15.04 1.62 7.82
N LEU A 197 14.55 0.38 7.72
CA LEU A 197 13.22 0.05 7.19
C LEU A 197 12.10 0.66 8.04
N SER A 198 12.23 0.59 9.37
CA SER A 198 11.28 1.24 10.29
C SER A 198 11.25 2.75 10.07
N LYS A 199 12.42 3.37 9.91
CA LYS A 199 12.52 4.81 9.67
C LYS A 199 11.92 5.23 8.32
N MET A 200 12.09 4.42 7.26
CA MET A 200 11.45 4.63 5.97
C MET A 200 9.92 4.61 6.09
N ALA A 201 9.38 3.57 6.74
CA ALA A 201 7.96 3.42 6.95
C ALA A 201 7.38 4.60 7.76
N GLU A 202 7.97 4.92 8.92
CA GLU A 202 7.56 6.06 9.75
C GLU A 202 7.60 7.40 8.98
N THR A 203 8.64 7.61 8.17
CA THR A 203 8.79 8.86 7.40
C THR A 203 7.65 9.06 6.43
N SER A 204 7.19 8.00 5.75
CA SER A 204 6.11 8.05 4.77
C SER A 204 4.70 7.90 5.36
N GLY A 205 4.59 7.53 6.64
CA GLY A 205 3.30 7.31 7.32
C GLY A 205 2.79 5.87 7.21
N GLY A 206 3.63 4.92 6.80
CA GLY A 206 3.36 3.49 6.85
C GLY A 206 3.86 2.83 8.13
N ILE A 207 3.95 1.50 8.13
CA ILE A 207 4.44 0.70 9.26
C ILE A 207 5.55 -0.25 8.83
N PHE A 208 6.41 -0.59 9.76
CA PHE A 208 7.43 -1.62 9.64
C PHE A 208 6.99 -2.88 10.39
N ARG A 209 7.21 -4.05 9.79
CA ARG A 209 7.00 -5.36 10.43
C ARG A 209 8.11 -6.32 10.06
N THR A 210 8.34 -7.30 10.95
CA THR A 210 9.22 -8.45 10.70
C THR A 210 8.36 -9.69 10.48
N ALA A 211 8.75 -10.53 9.55
CA ALA A 211 8.15 -11.83 9.31
C ALA A 211 9.23 -12.92 9.32
N HIS A 212 8.95 -14.07 9.94
CA HIS A 212 9.92 -15.14 10.10
C HIS A 212 9.46 -16.45 9.43
N ASP A 213 8.19 -16.53 9.15
CA ASP A 213 7.51 -17.67 8.57
C ASP A 213 6.31 -17.20 7.73
N TYR A 214 5.63 -18.14 7.10
CA TYR A 214 4.45 -17.86 6.30
C TYR A 214 3.34 -17.19 7.12
N ASP A 215 3.02 -17.70 8.30
CA ASP A 215 1.91 -17.20 9.11
C ASP A 215 2.13 -15.75 9.54
N SER A 216 3.36 -15.42 9.93
CA SER A 216 3.72 -14.04 10.28
C SER A 216 3.69 -13.10 9.07
N LEU A 217 4.14 -13.55 7.90
CA LEU A 217 4.07 -12.75 6.67
C LEU A 217 2.61 -12.52 6.24
N GLN A 218 1.77 -13.54 6.28
CA GLN A 218 0.34 -13.43 6.00
C GLN A 218 -0.35 -12.46 6.99
N ALA A 219 -0.01 -12.54 8.29
CA ALA A 219 -0.55 -11.63 9.29
C ALA A 219 -0.19 -10.16 9.02
N VAL A 220 1.03 -9.90 8.55
CA VAL A 220 1.47 -8.55 8.16
C VAL A 220 0.65 -8.03 6.97
N TYR A 221 0.44 -8.84 5.94
CA TYR A 221 -0.37 -8.43 4.80
C TYR A 221 -1.85 -8.22 5.17
N ASN A 222 -2.40 -9.01 6.10
CA ASN A 222 -3.74 -8.80 6.66
C ASN A 222 -3.83 -7.48 7.44
N GLU A 223 -2.80 -7.13 8.22
CA GLU A 223 -2.74 -5.87 8.95
C GLU A 223 -2.75 -4.68 7.98
N ILE A 224 -1.91 -4.71 6.94
CA ILE A 224 -1.87 -3.67 5.89
C ILE A 224 -3.24 -3.54 5.20
N ASP A 225 -3.87 -4.68 4.86
CA ASP A 225 -5.21 -4.70 4.25
C ASP A 225 -6.25 -4.01 5.13
N THR A 226 -6.24 -4.29 6.42
CA THR A 226 -7.18 -3.72 7.39
C THR A 226 -6.97 -2.21 7.56
N LEU A 227 -5.71 -1.76 7.65
CA LEU A 227 -5.36 -0.34 7.80
C LEU A 227 -5.83 0.47 6.60
N GLU A 228 -5.49 0.06 5.40
CA GLU A 228 -5.84 0.79 4.19
C GLU A 228 -7.34 0.79 3.91
N LYS A 229 -8.04 -0.33 4.10
CA LYS A 229 -9.50 -0.39 3.95
C LYS A 229 -10.24 0.46 4.98
N SER A 230 -9.69 0.61 6.19
CA SER A 230 -10.28 1.48 7.22
C SER A 230 -10.13 2.96 6.87
N GLU A 231 -9.01 3.36 6.28
CA GLU A 231 -8.78 4.74 5.85
C GLU A 231 -9.64 5.11 4.64
N VAL A 232 -9.77 4.22 3.65
CA VAL A 232 -10.66 4.43 2.50
C VAL A 232 -12.10 4.63 2.98
N LYS A 233 -12.60 3.80 3.89
CA LYS A 233 -13.94 3.99 4.49
C LYS A 233 -14.08 5.29 5.27
N SER A 234 -13.04 5.72 5.97
CA SER A 234 -13.02 6.98 6.73
C SER A 234 -13.05 8.20 5.81
N SER A 235 -12.37 8.17 4.67
CA SER A 235 -12.35 9.26 3.69
C SER A 235 -13.62 9.33 2.84
N SER A 236 -14.37 8.22 2.74
CA SER A 236 -15.64 8.13 2.03
C SER A 236 -16.83 8.81 2.73
N PHE A 237 -16.67 9.30 3.97
CA PHE A 237 -17.63 10.23 4.58
C PHE A 237 -17.47 11.61 3.93
N SER A 238 -17.98 11.71 2.76
CA SER A 238 -17.86 12.80 1.82
C SER A 238 -18.50 14.09 2.31
N ASP A 239 -17.85 15.18 1.99
CA ASP A 239 -18.41 16.52 1.88
C ASP A 239 -19.66 16.54 1.00
N TYR A 240 -20.81 16.25 1.58
CA TYR A 240 -22.08 16.65 0.98
C TYR A 240 -22.12 18.19 1.00
N LYS A 241 -21.81 18.82 -0.11
CA LYS A 241 -22.12 20.24 -0.28
C LYS A 241 -23.63 20.39 -0.21
N ASP A 242 -24.10 20.77 0.96
CA ASP A 242 -25.50 21.03 1.23
C ASP A 242 -25.97 22.23 0.41
N TYR A 243 -26.55 21.96 -0.73
CA TYR A 243 -27.19 22.99 -1.58
C TYR A 243 -28.60 23.35 -1.10
N TYR A 244 -29.06 22.77 0.03
CA TYR A 244 -30.41 22.99 0.52
C TYR A 244 -30.71 24.48 0.79
N LEU A 245 -29.72 25.26 1.20
CA LEU A 245 -29.84 26.69 1.48
C LEU A 245 -30.28 27.48 0.24
N TYR A 246 -29.76 27.16 -0.93
CA TYR A 246 -30.17 27.82 -2.18
C TYR A 246 -31.58 27.50 -2.56
N PHE A 247 -32.05 26.27 -2.38
CA PHE A 247 -33.44 25.87 -2.63
C PHE A 247 -34.36 26.45 -1.58
N ALA A 248 -33.98 26.53 -0.32
CA ALA A 248 -34.76 27.18 0.74
C ALA A 248 -34.93 28.69 0.49
N LEU A 249 -33.87 29.38 0.08
CA LEU A 249 -33.94 30.80 -0.30
C LEU A 249 -34.84 31.05 -1.53
N ALA A 250 -34.75 30.19 -2.54
CA ALA A 250 -35.58 30.25 -3.71
C ALA A 250 -37.11 30.05 -3.35
N ALA A 251 -37.38 29.07 -2.48
CA ALA A 251 -38.73 28.82 -1.99
C ALA A 251 -39.27 30.01 -1.17
N LEU A 252 -38.44 30.59 -0.30
CA LEU A 252 -38.78 31.79 0.47
C LEU A 252 -39.07 33.00 -0.45
N PHE A 253 -38.26 33.18 -1.48
CA PHE A 253 -38.47 34.24 -2.48
C PHE A 253 -39.77 34.06 -3.25
N CYS A 254 -40.11 32.84 -3.68
CA CYS A 254 -41.38 32.53 -4.35
C CYS A 254 -42.60 32.82 -3.47
N THR A 255 -42.52 32.46 -2.18
CA THR A 255 -43.64 32.71 -1.24
C THR A 255 -43.80 34.22 -0.96
N LEU A 256 -42.72 34.96 -0.82
CA LEU A 256 -42.77 36.43 -0.67
C LEU A 256 -43.34 37.10 -1.92
N LEU A 257 -42.91 36.63 -3.09
CA LEU A 257 -43.42 37.15 -4.37
C LEU A 257 -44.93 36.88 -4.52
N GLU A 258 -45.40 35.70 -4.14
CA GLU A 258 -46.83 35.37 -4.15
C GLU A 258 -47.64 36.30 -3.25
N VAL A 259 -47.18 36.52 -2.01
CA VAL A 259 -47.84 37.43 -1.07
C VAL A 259 -47.86 38.85 -1.63
N LEU A 260 -46.75 39.31 -2.23
CA LEU A 260 -46.65 40.65 -2.81
C LEU A 260 -47.58 40.84 -4.03
N LEU A 261 -47.65 39.85 -4.91
CA LEU A 261 -48.60 39.86 -6.06
C LEU A 261 -50.04 39.82 -5.59
N ARG A 262 -50.36 39.04 -4.58
CA ARG A 262 -51.71 38.93 -4.01
C ARG A 262 -52.17 40.21 -3.35
N THR A 263 -51.28 40.96 -2.71
CA THR A 263 -51.61 42.21 -2.00
C THR A 263 -51.62 43.44 -2.91
N THR A 264 -50.85 43.42 -4.01
CA THR A 264 -50.72 44.60 -4.90
C THR A 264 -51.48 44.43 -6.20
N LEU A 265 -51.17 43.42 -7.04
CA LEU A 265 -51.71 43.28 -8.40
C LEU A 265 -53.01 42.47 -8.47
N LEU A 266 -53.16 41.46 -7.61
CA LEU A 266 -54.32 40.58 -7.60
C LEU A 266 -55.38 40.94 -6.55
N ARG A 267 -55.24 42.11 -5.94
CA ARG A 267 -56.24 42.63 -5.00
C ARG A 267 -57.50 42.97 -5.79
N ARG A 268 -58.44 42.04 -5.86
CA ARG A 268 -59.83 42.37 -6.34
C ARG A 268 -60.42 43.31 -5.32
N LEU A 269 -60.62 44.56 -5.73
CA LEU A 269 -61.49 45.49 -5.01
C LEU A 269 -62.89 44.92 -4.95
N PRO A 270 -63.57 45.07 -3.82
CA PRO A 270 -64.97 44.61 -3.69
C PRO A 270 -65.90 45.30 -4.64
#